data_72eac1200be499a7e613a9a61d19757c
#
_entry.id   72eac1200be499a7e613a9a61d19757c
#
_cell.length_a   1.000
_cell.length_b   1.000
_cell.length_c   1.000
_cell.angle_alpha   90.00
_cell.angle_beta   90.00
_cell.angle_gamma   90.00
#
_symmetry.space_group_name_H-M   'P 1'
#
loop_
_entity.id
_entity.type
_entity.pdbx_description
1 polymer ?
#
loop_
_entity_poly.entity_id
_entity_poly.type
_entity_poly.pdbx_seq_one_letter_code
_entity_poly.pdbx_strand_id
1 'polypeptide(L)'
;KARRRESHFRRSGFYGFLLQSNVLLHREATRDAIAAVRPLLSSDSNHRAIAVLDLACGGWPVTISDLMAAYPEHEFHYTGVDINPDQVSLAAGTFPFPDNVSEKRLIEGNAWHLDGLGLDTRYTLIFSGMNIHHGTPPEVAFLGYQIREYLQPGGLFISHDVYRPDETPYLPRPEIIEGSAAALVAPNRLVHGTLLDLKIEKHTAASEPAWRTDYLRRMRETLLSRGADPVGADSTVRHMRNRDYPLSTRELRRIMGSMDFKVGVQRYSGTTEPLGPYVASCAMT
;
A
#
# COMPACT_ATOMS: atom_id res chain seq x y z
N LYS A 1 -5.23 19.31 24.85
CA LYS A 1 -5.97 19.32 23.55
C LYS A 1 -4.92 19.12 22.46
N ALA A 2 -4.69 17.89 22.04
CA ALA A 2 -3.85 17.58 20.88
C ALA A 2 -4.51 18.24 19.67
N ARG A 3 -3.83 19.18 19.01
CA ARG A 3 -4.23 19.67 17.69
C ARG A 3 -4.24 18.44 16.78
N ARG A 4 -5.44 17.96 16.36
CA ARG A 4 -5.58 17.04 15.24
C ARG A 4 -4.81 17.68 14.09
N ARG A 5 -3.64 17.12 13.77
CA ARG A 5 -2.86 17.54 12.60
C ARG A 5 -3.72 17.18 11.40
N GLU A 6 -4.20 18.19 10.69
CA GLU A 6 -4.95 18.00 9.45
C GLU A 6 -4.09 17.17 8.49
N SER A 7 -4.58 16.00 8.11
CA SER A 7 -3.89 15.21 7.09
C SER A 7 -3.98 15.98 5.77
N HIS A 8 -2.88 16.01 5.03
CA HIS A 8 -2.79 16.65 3.71
C HIS A 8 -3.91 16.17 2.75
N PHE A 9 -4.30 14.90 2.87
CA PHE A 9 -5.36 14.26 2.09
C PHE A 9 -6.79 14.60 2.52
N ARG A 10 -6.99 15.38 3.59
CA ARG A 10 -8.32 15.88 3.99
C ARG A 10 -8.92 16.88 3.00
N ARG A 11 -8.13 17.49 2.14
CA ARG A 11 -8.63 18.27 1.01
C ARG A 11 -9.05 17.29 -0.08
N SER A 12 -10.33 16.94 -0.08
CA SER A 12 -10.97 15.96 -0.97
C SER A 12 -10.65 16.13 -2.48
N GLY A 13 -10.27 17.32 -2.92
CA GLY A 13 -9.89 17.59 -4.30
C GLY A 13 -8.49 17.14 -4.70
N PHE A 14 -7.50 17.08 -3.79
CA PHE A 14 -6.13 16.82 -4.18
C PHE A 14 -5.88 15.34 -4.49
N TYR A 15 -6.43 14.41 -3.71
CA TYR A 15 -6.31 12.98 -4.02
C TYR A 15 -7.03 12.64 -5.34
N GLY A 16 -8.20 13.22 -5.59
CA GLY A 16 -8.87 13.13 -6.88
C GLY A 16 -7.99 13.61 -8.05
N PHE A 17 -7.24 14.69 -7.85
CA PHE A 17 -6.26 15.16 -8.84
C PHE A 17 -5.13 14.13 -9.07
N LEU A 18 -4.56 13.52 -8.01
CA LEU A 18 -3.53 12.48 -8.15
C LEU A 18 -4.02 11.29 -8.96
N LEU A 19 -5.26 10.83 -8.73
CA LEU A 19 -5.88 9.75 -9.48
C LEU A 19 -6.11 10.14 -10.95
N GLN A 20 -6.76 11.27 -11.22
CA GLN A 20 -7.07 11.74 -12.58
C GLN A 20 -5.81 11.98 -13.41
N SER A 21 -4.79 12.57 -12.82
CA SER A 21 -3.52 12.87 -13.47
C SER A 21 -2.62 11.63 -13.61
N ASN A 22 -2.99 10.51 -13.00
CA ASN A 22 -2.20 9.25 -12.97
C ASN A 22 -0.74 9.44 -12.49
N VAL A 23 -0.49 10.38 -11.60
CA VAL A 23 0.86 10.68 -11.10
C VAL A 23 1.47 9.48 -10.38
N LEU A 24 0.65 8.71 -9.69
CA LEU A 24 1.07 7.52 -8.93
C LEU A 24 0.90 6.20 -9.72
N LEU A 25 0.73 6.29 -11.03
CA LEU A 25 0.63 5.13 -11.95
C LEU A 25 -0.50 4.15 -11.59
N HIS A 26 -1.64 4.67 -11.12
CA HIS A 26 -2.80 3.83 -10.76
C HIS A 26 -3.36 3.02 -11.92
N ARG A 27 -3.32 3.55 -13.16
CA ARG A 27 -3.79 2.82 -14.35
C ARG A 27 -2.92 1.61 -14.66
N GLU A 28 -1.61 1.77 -14.50
CA GLU A 28 -0.62 0.70 -14.65
C GLU A 28 -0.81 -0.34 -13.54
N ALA A 29 -1.02 0.12 -12.31
CA ALA A 29 -1.33 -0.74 -11.17
C ALA A 29 -2.59 -1.58 -11.38
N THR A 30 -3.66 -0.96 -11.87
CA THR A 30 -4.92 -1.64 -12.22
C THR A 30 -4.68 -2.72 -13.27
N ARG A 31 -3.99 -2.40 -14.36
CA ARG A 31 -3.67 -3.36 -15.43
C ARG A 31 -2.88 -4.56 -14.88
N ASP A 32 -1.88 -4.30 -14.06
CA ASP A 32 -1.02 -5.35 -13.51
C ASP A 32 -1.76 -6.19 -12.46
N ALA A 33 -2.62 -5.57 -11.65
CA ALA A 33 -3.48 -6.26 -10.70
C ALA A 33 -4.47 -7.20 -11.42
N ILE A 34 -5.12 -6.73 -12.50
CA ILE A 34 -5.99 -7.55 -13.35
C ILE A 34 -5.21 -8.74 -13.92
N ALA A 35 -3.99 -8.53 -14.44
CA ALA A 35 -3.17 -9.60 -14.97
C ALA A 35 -2.75 -10.63 -13.90
N ALA A 36 -2.42 -10.16 -12.69
CA ALA A 36 -2.00 -11.00 -11.57
C ALA A 36 -3.14 -11.86 -11.00
N VAL A 37 -4.36 -11.33 -10.99
CA VAL A 37 -5.55 -12.03 -10.45
C VAL A 37 -6.11 -13.06 -11.44
N ARG A 38 -5.88 -12.90 -12.74
CA ARG A 38 -6.46 -13.76 -13.78
C ARG A 38 -6.28 -15.28 -13.54
N PRO A 39 -5.07 -15.80 -13.19
CA PRO A 39 -4.92 -17.23 -12.92
C PRO A 39 -5.75 -17.71 -11.73
N LEU A 40 -5.89 -16.86 -10.70
CA LEU A 40 -6.67 -17.16 -9.51
C LEU A 40 -8.16 -17.31 -9.86
N LEU A 41 -8.73 -16.34 -10.59
CA LEU A 41 -10.14 -16.35 -10.95
C LEU A 41 -10.49 -17.41 -12.00
N SER A 42 -9.59 -17.68 -12.96
CA SER A 42 -9.82 -18.72 -13.96
C SER A 42 -9.85 -20.14 -13.39
N SER A 43 -9.28 -20.36 -12.21
CA SER A 43 -9.27 -21.69 -11.54
C SER A 43 -10.47 -21.90 -10.62
N ASP A 44 -11.21 -20.84 -10.29
CA ASP A 44 -12.36 -20.92 -9.38
C ASP A 44 -13.65 -21.30 -10.15
N SER A 45 -13.88 -22.62 -10.30
CA SER A 45 -15.10 -23.15 -10.89
C SER A 45 -16.29 -23.20 -9.92
N ASN A 46 -16.10 -22.79 -8.66
CA ASN A 46 -17.07 -23.06 -7.58
C ASN A 46 -18.11 -21.95 -7.37
N HIS A 47 -18.16 -20.91 -8.21
CA HIS A 47 -19.14 -19.81 -8.13
C HIS A 47 -19.28 -19.19 -6.72
N ARG A 48 -18.27 -19.26 -5.89
CA ARG A 48 -18.26 -18.57 -4.60
C ARG A 48 -17.90 -17.11 -4.81
N ALA A 49 -18.52 -16.24 -4.01
CA ALA A 49 -18.14 -14.85 -3.97
C ALA A 49 -16.66 -14.71 -3.56
N ILE A 50 -15.95 -13.85 -4.27
CA ILE A 50 -14.52 -13.58 -4.05
C ILE A 50 -14.39 -12.56 -2.94
N ALA A 51 -13.85 -12.98 -1.80
CA ALA A 51 -13.63 -12.10 -0.67
C ALA A 51 -12.37 -11.23 -0.91
N VAL A 52 -12.55 -9.90 -0.88
CA VAL A 52 -11.51 -8.90 -1.12
C VAL A 52 -11.31 -8.04 0.13
N LEU A 53 -10.06 -7.89 0.56
CA LEU A 53 -9.64 -6.94 1.60
C LEU A 53 -8.75 -5.86 0.99
N ASP A 54 -9.14 -4.60 1.16
CA ASP A 54 -8.38 -3.44 0.68
C ASP A 54 -7.82 -2.65 1.86
N LEU A 55 -6.50 -2.67 2.00
CA LEU A 55 -5.76 -2.06 3.10
C LEU A 55 -5.39 -0.63 2.79
N ALA A 56 -5.79 0.32 3.63
CA ALA A 56 -5.69 1.76 3.42
C ALA A 56 -6.45 2.19 2.15
N CYS A 57 -7.72 1.76 2.06
CA CYS A 57 -8.55 1.89 0.85
C CYS A 57 -8.82 3.35 0.44
N GLY A 58 -8.66 4.32 1.35
CA GLY A 58 -9.00 5.71 1.09
C GLY A 58 -10.48 5.91 0.78
N GLY A 59 -10.81 7.12 0.31
CA GLY A 59 -12.18 7.45 -0.10
C GLY A 59 -12.51 7.11 -1.56
N TRP A 60 -11.48 6.69 -2.33
CA TRP A 60 -11.60 6.38 -3.77
C TRP A 60 -10.78 5.13 -4.10
N PRO A 61 -11.27 3.92 -3.78
CA PRO A 61 -10.58 2.66 -4.02
C PRO A 61 -10.60 2.25 -5.50
N VAL A 62 -10.09 3.11 -6.39
CA VAL A 62 -10.23 2.99 -7.85
C VAL A 62 -9.56 1.72 -8.37
N THR A 63 -8.31 1.45 -7.98
CA THR A 63 -7.54 0.31 -8.52
C THR A 63 -8.24 -1.02 -8.27
N ILE A 64 -8.73 -1.24 -7.05
CA ILE A 64 -9.41 -2.49 -6.70
C ILE A 64 -10.82 -2.55 -7.30
N SER A 65 -11.50 -1.41 -7.39
CA SER A 65 -12.82 -1.31 -8.02
C SER A 65 -12.75 -1.62 -9.51
N ASP A 66 -11.78 -1.04 -10.23
CA ASP A 66 -11.56 -1.32 -11.65
C ASP A 66 -11.15 -2.78 -11.89
N LEU A 67 -10.40 -3.38 -10.95
CA LEU A 67 -10.08 -4.80 -10.99
C LEU A 67 -11.37 -5.63 -10.91
N MET A 68 -12.26 -5.36 -9.94
CA MET A 68 -13.52 -6.08 -9.79
C MET A 68 -14.44 -5.89 -11.00
N ALA A 69 -14.51 -4.68 -11.55
CA ALA A 69 -15.28 -4.39 -12.76
C ALA A 69 -14.77 -5.13 -14.02
N ALA A 70 -13.47 -5.48 -14.06
CA ALA A 70 -12.87 -6.22 -15.18
C ALA A 70 -13.29 -7.70 -15.22
N TYR A 71 -13.95 -8.19 -14.18
CA TYR A 71 -14.43 -9.58 -14.06
C TYR A 71 -15.93 -9.62 -13.69
N PRO A 72 -16.81 -9.14 -14.59
CA PRO A 72 -18.24 -9.00 -14.31
C PRO A 72 -18.95 -10.34 -14.08
N GLU A 73 -18.34 -11.45 -14.47
CA GLU A 73 -18.83 -12.82 -14.26
C GLU A 73 -18.62 -13.34 -12.84
N HIS A 74 -17.80 -12.65 -12.02
CA HIS A 74 -17.56 -13.00 -10.62
C HIS A 74 -18.29 -12.07 -9.69
N GLU A 75 -18.79 -12.61 -8.58
CA GLU A 75 -19.34 -11.87 -7.47
C GLU A 75 -18.22 -11.53 -6.46
N PHE A 76 -18.22 -10.30 -5.94
CA PHE A 76 -17.21 -9.86 -4.98
C PHE A 76 -17.85 -9.41 -3.66
N HIS A 77 -17.23 -9.82 -2.55
CA HIS A 77 -17.46 -9.28 -1.21
C HIS A 77 -16.27 -8.40 -0.84
N TYR A 78 -16.51 -7.09 -0.79
CA TYR A 78 -15.46 -6.11 -0.57
C TYR A 78 -15.40 -5.66 0.89
N THR A 79 -14.22 -5.70 1.49
CA THR A 79 -13.93 -5.09 2.79
C THR A 79 -12.80 -4.07 2.61
N GLY A 80 -13.09 -2.79 2.85
CA GLY A 80 -12.11 -1.70 2.83
C GLY A 80 -11.79 -1.23 4.24
N VAL A 81 -10.51 -1.01 4.52
CA VAL A 81 -10.01 -0.50 5.81
C VAL A 81 -9.25 0.79 5.60
N ASP A 82 -9.59 1.83 6.33
CA ASP A 82 -8.79 3.07 6.38
C ASP A 82 -8.80 3.66 7.80
N ILE A 83 -7.68 4.24 8.20
CA ILE A 83 -7.54 4.88 9.53
C ILE A 83 -8.27 6.22 9.62
N ASN A 84 -8.60 6.82 8.46
CA ASN A 84 -9.25 8.11 8.40
C ASN A 84 -10.77 7.97 8.24
N PRO A 85 -11.59 8.28 9.25
CA PRO A 85 -13.04 8.16 9.19
C PRO A 85 -13.67 8.98 8.06
N ASP A 86 -13.06 10.12 7.68
CA ASP A 86 -13.59 10.94 6.58
C ASP A 86 -13.43 10.20 5.24
N GLN A 87 -12.35 9.42 5.05
CA GLN A 87 -12.14 8.60 3.86
C GLN A 87 -13.11 7.41 3.83
N VAL A 88 -13.27 6.72 4.97
CA VAL A 88 -14.25 5.64 5.11
C VAL A 88 -15.66 6.12 4.77
N SER A 89 -16.06 7.27 5.32
CA SER A 89 -17.37 7.88 5.04
C SER A 89 -17.53 8.26 3.56
N LEU A 90 -16.49 8.78 2.93
CA LEU A 90 -16.47 9.13 1.52
C LEU A 90 -16.65 7.90 0.63
N ALA A 91 -15.90 6.84 0.89
CA ALA A 91 -16.02 5.56 0.18
C ALA A 91 -17.41 4.93 0.37
N ALA A 92 -17.98 5.02 1.57
CA ALA A 92 -19.31 4.48 1.85
C ALA A 92 -20.43 5.20 1.13
N GLY A 93 -20.34 6.54 1.08
CA GLY A 93 -21.45 7.38 0.66
C GLY A 93 -21.43 7.80 -0.82
N THR A 94 -20.26 7.91 -1.43
CA THR A 94 -20.12 8.54 -2.74
C THR A 94 -19.36 7.73 -3.79
N PHE A 95 -18.56 6.74 -3.39
CA PHE A 95 -17.80 5.94 -4.36
C PHE A 95 -18.72 4.92 -5.06
N PRO A 96 -18.80 4.94 -6.40
CA PRO A 96 -19.61 4.00 -7.16
C PRO A 96 -18.86 2.66 -7.30
N PHE A 97 -19.21 1.69 -6.47
CA PHE A 97 -18.70 0.32 -6.65
C PHE A 97 -19.38 -0.34 -7.87
N PRO A 98 -18.70 -1.26 -8.57
CA PRO A 98 -19.29 -1.99 -9.68
C PRO A 98 -20.45 -2.90 -9.21
N ASP A 99 -21.38 -3.19 -10.14
CA ASP A 99 -22.64 -3.94 -9.84
C ASP A 99 -22.39 -5.36 -9.33
N ASN A 100 -21.24 -5.94 -9.62
CA ASN A 100 -20.84 -7.27 -9.17
C ASN A 100 -20.22 -7.31 -7.75
N VAL A 101 -20.23 -6.18 -7.05
CA VAL A 101 -19.92 -6.12 -5.61
C VAL A 101 -21.21 -6.25 -4.82
N SER A 102 -21.54 -7.46 -4.38
CA SER A 102 -22.79 -7.78 -3.69
C SER A 102 -22.77 -7.41 -2.21
N GLU A 103 -21.62 -7.48 -1.58
CA GLU A 103 -21.42 -7.06 -0.19
C GLU A 103 -20.29 -6.03 -0.08
N LYS A 104 -20.55 -4.99 0.73
CA LYS A 104 -19.60 -3.92 0.97
C LYS A 104 -19.51 -3.60 2.46
N ARG A 105 -18.32 -3.79 3.01
CA ARG A 105 -18.00 -3.46 4.40
C ARG A 105 -16.85 -2.46 4.41
N LEU A 106 -17.03 -1.32 5.10
CA LEU A 106 -16.00 -0.31 5.27
C LEU A 106 -15.73 -0.13 6.76
N ILE A 107 -14.46 -0.18 7.14
CA ILE A 107 -14.01 -0.23 8.53
C ILE A 107 -13.08 0.95 8.79
N GLU A 108 -13.42 1.78 9.79
CA GLU A 108 -12.46 2.70 10.38
C GLU A 108 -11.49 1.89 11.24
N GLY A 109 -10.22 1.85 10.83
CA GLY A 109 -9.23 1.08 11.56
C GLY A 109 -7.83 1.19 11.00
N ASN A 110 -6.86 0.70 11.76
CA ASN A 110 -5.48 0.72 11.36
C ASN A 110 -5.14 -0.52 10.50
N ALA A 111 -4.92 -0.32 9.21
CA ALA A 111 -4.56 -1.38 8.25
C ALA A 111 -3.23 -2.11 8.60
N TRP A 112 -2.45 -1.59 9.54
CA TRP A 112 -1.24 -2.23 10.07
C TRP A 112 -1.50 -3.19 11.24
N HIS A 113 -2.75 -3.24 11.76
CA HIS A 113 -3.17 -4.06 12.90
C HIS A 113 -4.50 -4.76 12.61
N LEU A 114 -4.46 -5.81 11.79
CA LEU A 114 -5.67 -6.49 11.30
C LEU A 114 -6.42 -7.24 12.41
N ASP A 115 -5.71 -7.78 13.40
CA ASP A 115 -6.30 -8.54 14.51
C ASP A 115 -7.36 -7.76 15.31
N GLY A 116 -7.26 -6.41 15.30
CA GLY A 116 -8.20 -5.54 16.02
C GLY A 116 -9.44 -5.12 15.22
N LEU A 117 -9.55 -5.53 13.94
CA LEU A 117 -10.58 -5.02 13.02
C LEU A 117 -11.86 -5.87 13.00
N GLY A 118 -11.91 -6.96 13.75
CA GLY A 118 -13.06 -7.88 13.75
C GLY A 118 -13.25 -8.54 12.38
N LEU A 119 -12.16 -8.86 11.70
CA LEU A 119 -12.18 -9.62 10.46
C LEU A 119 -12.44 -11.10 10.81
N ASP A 120 -13.53 -11.64 10.32
CA ASP A 120 -14.06 -12.96 10.66
C ASP A 120 -13.92 -13.97 9.51
N THR A 121 -13.39 -13.54 8.37
CA THR A 121 -13.21 -14.37 7.18
C THR A 121 -11.76 -14.31 6.67
N ARG A 122 -11.41 -15.29 5.84
CA ARG A 122 -10.19 -15.26 5.04
C ARG A 122 -10.52 -14.74 3.65
N TYR A 123 -9.58 -13.99 3.09
CA TYR A 123 -9.74 -13.29 1.82
C TYR A 123 -9.04 -14.04 0.69
N THR A 124 -9.70 -14.10 -0.45
CA THR A 124 -9.12 -14.61 -1.70
C THR A 124 -8.08 -13.64 -2.26
N LEU A 125 -8.36 -12.34 -2.12
CA LEU A 125 -7.51 -11.25 -2.57
C LEU A 125 -7.34 -10.24 -1.44
N ILE A 126 -6.10 -9.89 -1.13
CA ILE A 126 -5.77 -8.74 -0.28
C ILE A 126 -5.01 -7.73 -1.14
N PHE A 127 -5.44 -6.48 -1.12
CA PHE A 127 -4.83 -5.39 -1.86
C PHE A 127 -4.31 -4.31 -0.90
N SER A 128 -3.21 -3.66 -1.27
CA SER A 128 -2.66 -2.52 -0.53
C SER A 128 -2.06 -1.52 -1.53
N GLY A 129 -2.73 -0.40 -1.71
CA GLY A 129 -2.29 0.68 -2.59
C GLY A 129 -1.68 1.85 -1.83
N MET A 130 -0.43 2.23 -2.17
CA MET A 130 0.24 3.41 -1.59
C MET A 130 0.23 3.44 -0.05
N ASN A 131 0.55 2.32 0.59
CA ASN A 131 0.51 2.16 2.04
C ASN A 131 1.83 1.62 2.62
N ILE A 132 2.47 0.65 1.96
CA ILE A 132 3.65 -0.05 2.51
C ILE A 132 4.83 0.89 2.73
N HIS A 133 4.98 1.93 1.92
CA HIS A 133 6.04 2.94 2.06
C HIS A 133 5.96 3.76 3.36
N HIS A 134 4.85 3.69 4.08
CA HIS A 134 4.71 4.31 5.39
C HIS A 134 5.24 3.44 6.53
N GLY A 135 5.48 2.15 6.28
CA GLY A 135 5.95 1.19 7.29
C GLY A 135 7.47 1.05 7.31
N THR A 136 7.99 0.77 8.50
CA THR A 136 9.36 0.30 8.67
C THR A 136 9.48 -1.18 8.31
N PRO A 137 10.69 -1.72 8.05
CA PRO A 137 10.86 -3.14 7.77
C PRO A 137 10.22 -4.08 8.80
N PRO A 138 10.34 -3.84 10.14
CA PRO A 138 9.62 -4.63 11.14
C PRO A 138 8.10 -4.53 11.06
N GLU A 139 7.55 -3.32 10.80
CA GLU A 139 6.11 -3.12 10.62
C GLU A 139 5.60 -3.84 9.38
N VAL A 140 6.35 -3.78 8.26
CA VAL A 140 6.01 -4.52 7.03
C VAL A 140 6.08 -6.03 7.26
N ALA A 141 7.06 -6.53 8.03
CA ALA A 141 7.13 -7.94 8.39
C ALA A 141 5.92 -8.36 9.25
N PHE A 142 5.54 -7.54 10.23
CA PHE A 142 4.35 -7.79 11.05
C PHE A 142 3.06 -7.78 10.21
N LEU A 143 2.90 -6.80 9.32
CA LEU A 143 1.77 -6.76 8.39
C LEU A 143 1.74 -8.00 7.49
N GLY A 144 2.89 -8.41 6.93
CA GLY A 144 2.99 -9.61 6.11
C GLY A 144 2.56 -10.89 6.85
N TYR A 145 2.93 -11.02 8.14
CA TYR A 145 2.45 -12.11 8.98
C TYR A 145 0.93 -12.10 9.10
N GLN A 146 0.33 -10.95 9.40
CA GLN A 146 -1.13 -10.82 9.49
C GLN A 146 -1.80 -11.11 8.14
N ILE A 147 -1.26 -10.59 7.03
CA ILE A 147 -1.77 -10.90 5.68
C ILE A 147 -1.82 -12.40 5.45
N ARG A 148 -0.77 -13.14 5.82
CA ARG A 148 -0.75 -14.60 5.70
C ARG A 148 -1.87 -15.28 6.50
N GLU A 149 -2.18 -14.79 7.69
CA GLU A 149 -3.26 -15.34 8.53
C GLU A 149 -4.65 -15.11 7.92
N TYR A 150 -4.84 -13.95 7.28
CA TYR A 150 -6.12 -13.59 6.67
C TYR A 150 -6.25 -13.98 5.20
N LEU A 151 -5.18 -14.40 4.55
CA LEU A 151 -5.23 -14.87 3.16
C LEU A 151 -5.67 -16.34 3.10
N GLN A 152 -6.55 -16.67 2.15
CA GLN A 152 -6.91 -18.06 1.87
C GLN A 152 -5.71 -18.83 1.32
N PRO A 153 -5.64 -20.16 1.51
CA PRO A 153 -4.70 -20.98 0.77
C PRO A 153 -4.85 -20.80 -0.75
N GLY A 154 -3.77 -20.45 -1.42
CA GLY A 154 -3.78 -20.10 -2.85
C GLY A 154 -4.31 -18.70 -3.18
N GLY A 155 -4.63 -17.90 -2.16
CA GLY A 155 -5.01 -16.51 -2.33
C GLY A 155 -3.83 -15.63 -2.76
N LEU A 156 -4.13 -14.36 -3.08
CA LEU A 156 -3.16 -13.43 -3.64
C LEU A 156 -3.13 -12.12 -2.82
N PHE A 157 -1.94 -11.69 -2.44
CA PHE A 157 -1.71 -10.33 -1.95
C PHE A 157 -1.08 -9.48 -3.05
N ILE A 158 -1.65 -8.32 -3.33
CA ILE A 158 -1.12 -7.35 -4.29
C ILE A 158 -0.81 -6.04 -3.57
N SER A 159 0.42 -5.55 -3.73
CA SER A 159 0.80 -4.21 -3.32
C SER A 159 1.21 -3.37 -4.53
N HIS A 160 0.65 -2.17 -4.63
CA HIS A 160 1.10 -1.13 -5.56
C HIS A 160 1.67 0.02 -4.75
N ASP A 161 2.99 0.27 -4.89
CA ASP A 161 3.66 1.17 -3.96
C ASP A 161 4.91 1.83 -4.54
N VAL A 162 5.46 2.76 -3.76
CA VAL A 162 6.75 3.40 -4.01
C VAL A 162 7.86 2.57 -3.40
N TYR A 163 8.92 2.31 -4.15
CA TYR A 163 10.10 1.58 -3.74
C TYR A 163 11.37 2.36 -4.03
N ARG A 164 12.33 2.33 -3.11
CA ARG A 164 13.65 2.89 -3.38
C ARG A 164 14.49 1.94 -4.25
N PRO A 165 15.52 2.43 -4.91
CA PRO A 165 16.45 1.57 -5.66
C PRO A 165 17.10 0.52 -4.75
N ASP A 166 17.26 -0.71 -5.27
CA ASP A 166 17.76 -1.86 -4.50
C ASP A 166 19.16 -1.68 -3.92
N GLU A 167 19.97 -0.83 -4.56
CA GLU A 167 21.38 -0.57 -4.16
C GLU A 167 21.52 0.54 -3.13
N THR A 168 20.41 1.15 -2.71
CA THR A 168 20.46 2.28 -1.78
C THR A 168 20.15 1.84 -0.35
N PRO A 169 20.80 2.45 0.66
CA PRO A 169 20.54 2.13 2.05
C PRO A 169 19.13 2.54 2.47
N TYR A 170 18.56 1.79 3.43
CA TYR A 170 17.30 2.14 4.07
C TYR A 170 17.48 3.41 4.92
N LEU A 171 16.47 4.28 4.89
CA LEU A 171 16.40 5.46 5.77
C LEU A 171 15.48 5.16 6.94
N PRO A 172 16.00 5.01 8.16
CA PRO A 172 15.14 4.82 9.33
C PRO A 172 14.34 6.10 9.64
N ARG A 173 13.14 5.93 10.16
CA ARG A 173 12.39 7.06 10.71
C ARG A 173 13.14 7.66 11.90
N PRO A 174 13.24 9.00 12.01
CA PRO A 174 13.88 9.64 13.16
C PRO A 174 13.27 9.24 14.51
N GLU A 175 11.97 8.97 14.54
CA GLU A 175 11.20 8.65 15.74
C GLU A 175 11.49 7.22 16.30
N ILE A 176 12.13 6.37 15.53
CA ILE A 176 12.41 4.97 15.92
C ILE A 176 13.78 4.83 16.60
N ILE A 177 14.61 5.88 16.56
CA ILE A 177 15.92 5.87 17.20
C ILE A 177 15.80 5.79 18.75
N GLU A 178 14.67 6.21 19.33
CA GLU A 178 14.47 6.27 20.78
C GLU A 178 13.54 5.19 21.36
N GLY A 179 12.76 4.49 20.56
CA GLY A 179 11.83 3.45 21.00
C GLY A 179 12.25 2.04 20.57
N SER A 180 12.51 1.17 21.52
CA SER A 180 12.83 -0.23 21.23
C SER A 180 11.76 -0.88 20.34
N ALA A 181 12.17 -1.61 19.30
CA ALA A 181 11.31 -2.46 18.49
C ALA A 181 10.42 -3.43 19.31
N ALA A 182 10.73 -3.60 20.59
CA ALA A 182 9.98 -4.37 21.57
C ALA A 182 8.59 -3.80 21.90
N ALA A 183 8.33 -2.52 21.64
CA ALA A 183 7.04 -1.90 21.95
C ALA A 183 5.96 -2.11 20.87
N LEU A 184 6.36 -2.57 19.68
CA LEU A 184 5.45 -2.78 18.54
C LEU A 184 4.92 -4.22 18.44
N VAL A 185 5.53 -5.15 19.14
CA VAL A 185 5.05 -6.54 19.22
C VAL A 185 4.19 -6.65 20.47
N ALA A 186 2.90 -6.93 20.30
CA ALA A 186 2.04 -7.28 21.42
C ALA A 186 2.76 -8.33 22.30
N PRO A 187 2.82 -8.16 23.62
CA PRO A 187 3.74 -8.92 24.49
C PRO A 187 3.53 -10.45 24.48
N ASN A 188 2.53 -10.97 23.80
CA ASN A 188 2.15 -12.38 23.81
C ASN A 188 2.39 -13.12 22.47
N ARG A 189 2.95 -12.49 21.45
CA ARG A 189 3.31 -13.17 20.19
C ARG A 189 4.73 -12.79 19.77
N LEU A 190 5.69 -13.32 20.47
CA LEU A 190 7.03 -13.52 19.93
C LEU A 190 6.89 -14.43 18.71
N VAL A 191 6.97 -13.87 17.52
CA VAL A 191 7.28 -14.62 16.31
C VAL A 191 8.66 -15.21 16.55
N HIS A 192 8.71 -16.49 16.88
CA HIS A 192 9.91 -17.19 17.24
C HIS A 192 11.06 -16.87 16.29
N GLY A 193 12.10 -16.25 16.81
CA GLY A 193 13.48 -16.34 16.32
C GLY A 193 13.82 -15.65 15.01
N THR A 194 12.88 -15.11 14.28
CA THR A 194 13.08 -14.54 12.94
C THR A 194 12.58 -13.10 12.79
N LEU A 195 12.41 -12.37 13.87
CA LEU A 195 12.58 -10.92 13.77
C LEU A 195 14.06 -10.73 13.45
N LEU A 196 14.26 -10.87 12.16
CA LEU A 196 15.46 -10.72 11.41
C LEU A 196 16.45 -9.84 12.17
N ASP A 197 17.67 -10.32 12.31
CA ASP A 197 18.87 -9.49 12.37
C ASP A 197 18.91 -8.56 11.13
N LEU A 198 17.91 -7.72 11.00
CA LEU A 198 17.93 -6.56 10.18
C LEU A 198 18.94 -5.64 10.87
N LYS A 199 20.22 -5.82 10.55
CA LYS A 199 21.24 -4.81 10.83
C LYS A 199 20.75 -3.53 10.18
N ILE A 200 19.95 -2.76 10.92
CA ILE A 200 19.63 -1.38 10.61
C ILE A 200 20.96 -0.68 10.82
N GLU A 201 21.71 -0.49 9.74
CA GLU A 201 22.87 0.37 9.79
C GLU A 201 22.39 1.72 10.29
N LYS A 202 22.90 2.13 11.45
CA LYS A 202 22.63 3.45 12.02
C LYS A 202 23.23 4.48 11.07
N HIS A 203 22.46 4.91 10.09
CA HIS A 203 22.81 6.07 9.32
C HIS A 203 22.48 7.32 10.12
N THR A 204 23.49 7.91 10.72
CA THR A 204 23.46 9.33 11.08
C THR A 204 23.44 10.09 9.76
N ALA A 205 22.27 10.32 9.21
CA ALA A 205 22.11 11.00 7.94
C ALA A 205 22.47 12.48 8.13
N ALA A 206 23.70 12.84 7.83
CA ALA A 206 24.12 14.25 7.68
C ALA A 206 23.50 14.90 6.42
N SER A 207 22.92 14.12 5.49
CA SER A 207 22.31 14.61 4.25
C SER A 207 21.25 13.63 3.72
N GLU A 208 20.22 14.18 3.06
CA GLU A 208 19.22 13.40 2.35
C GLU A 208 19.88 12.60 1.21
N PRO A 209 19.64 11.27 1.07
CA PRO A 209 20.27 10.48 0.01
C PRO A 209 19.90 10.98 -1.39
N ALA A 210 20.82 10.85 -2.34
CA ALA A 210 20.64 11.32 -3.70
C ALA A 210 19.38 10.74 -4.37
N TRP A 211 19.07 9.44 -4.18
CA TRP A 211 17.87 8.83 -4.74
C TRP A 211 16.58 9.51 -4.23
N ARG A 212 16.53 9.89 -2.94
CA ARG A 212 15.34 10.52 -2.34
C ARG A 212 15.18 11.95 -2.84
N THR A 213 16.27 12.68 -2.93
CA THR A 213 16.29 14.02 -3.53
C THR A 213 15.79 13.98 -4.97
N ASP A 214 16.27 13.02 -5.78
CA ASP A 214 15.81 12.84 -7.16
C ASP A 214 14.32 12.46 -7.23
N TYR A 215 13.86 11.51 -6.41
CA TYR A 215 12.47 11.12 -6.32
C TYR A 215 11.54 12.29 -5.97
N LEU A 216 11.88 13.07 -4.94
CA LEU A 216 11.06 14.20 -4.51
C LEU A 216 11.06 15.32 -5.57
N ARG A 217 12.19 15.56 -6.24
CA ARG A 217 12.28 16.50 -7.35
C ARG A 217 11.39 16.07 -8.52
N ARG A 218 11.48 14.82 -8.96
CA ARG A 218 10.66 14.27 -10.04
C ARG A 218 9.17 14.31 -9.70
N MET A 219 8.81 13.98 -8.45
CA MET A 219 7.42 14.08 -8.00
C MET A 219 6.91 15.51 -8.13
N ARG A 220 7.67 16.51 -7.67
CA ARG A 220 7.28 17.91 -7.80
C ARG A 220 7.10 18.33 -9.25
N GLU A 221 8.08 18.01 -10.10
CA GLU A 221 8.03 18.33 -11.53
C GLU A 221 6.85 17.66 -12.22
N THR A 222 6.59 16.39 -11.89
CA THR A 222 5.43 15.65 -12.44
C THR A 222 4.11 16.27 -12.00
N LEU A 223 3.95 16.63 -10.74
CA LEU A 223 2.75 17.30 -10.25
C LEU A 223 2.50 18.61 -11.00
N LEU A 224 3.52 19.44 -11.12
CA LEU A 224 3.41 20.72 -11.84
C LEU A 224 3.11 20.54 -13.33
N SER A 225 3.77 19.61 -14.01
CA SER A 225 3.53 19.32 -15.43
C SER A 225 2.13 18.75 -15.70
N ARG A 226 1.49 18.13 -14.71
CA ARG A 226 0.12 17.62 -14.78
C ARG A 226 -0.92 18.65 -14.33
N GLY A 227 -0.50 19.87 -13.97
CA GLY A 227 -1.39 20.98 -13.65
C GLY A 227 -1.69 21.17 -12.16
N ALA A 228 -0.93 20.56 -11.26
CA ALA A 228 -1.05 20.87 -9.84
C ALA A 228 -0.62 22.32 -9.57
N ASP A 229 -1.29 22.99 -8.63
CA ASP A 229 -0.81 24.27 -8.14
C ASP A 229 0.50 24.09 -7.36
N PRO A 230 1.40 25.10 -7.37
CA PRO A 230 2.70 24.99 -6.71
C PRO A 230 2.62 24.71 -5.22
N VAL A 231 1.62 25.23 -4.52
CA VAL A 231 1.43 25.04 -3.07
C VAL A 231 1.04 23.59 -2.78
N GLY A 232 0.14 23.01 -3.59
CA GLY A 232 -0.25 21.61 -3.53
C GLY A 232 0.92 20.68 -3.82
N ALA A 233 1.71 20.96 -4.87
CA ALA A 233 2.91 20.20 -5.21
C ALA A 233 3.94 20.22 -4.08
N ASP A 234 4.26 21.39 -3.51
CA ASP A 234 5.22 21.54 -2.42
C ASP A 234 4.73 20.88 -1.12
N SER A 235 3.42 20.94 -0.85
CA SER A 235 2.82 20.28 0.30
C SER A 235 2.91 18.76 0.19
N THR A 236 2.69 18.21 -1.01
CA THR A 236 2.82 16.78 -1.28
C THR A 236 4.25 16.30 -1.07
N VAL A 237 5.22 17.00 -1.68
CA VAL A 237 6.64 16.67 -1.53
C VAL A 237 7.08 16.75 -0.05
N ARG A 238 6.57 17.72 0.69
CA ARG A 238 6.82 17.83 2.14
C ARG A 238 6.23 16.65 2.91
N HIS A 239 5.01 16.22 2.56
CA HIS A 239 4.40 15.02 3.13
C HIS A 239 5.27 13.80 2.88
N MET A 240 5.64 13.56 1.63
CA MET A 240 6.47 12.43 1.22
C MET A 240 7.83 12.44 1.94
N ARG A 241 8.48 13.62 2.02
CA ARG A 241 9.76 13.76 2.75
C ARG A 241 9.64 13.36 4.21
N ASN A 242 8.51 13.63 4.86
CA ASN A 242 8.34 13.44 6.30
C ASN A 242 7.67 12.12 6.67
N ARG A 243 7.07 11.39 5.70
CA ARG A 243 6.22 10.25 5.97
C ARG A 243 6.56 8.99 5.17
N ASP A 244 7.25 9.14 4.04
CA ASP A 244 7.53 8.00 3.17
C ASP A 244 8.93 7.46 3.45
N TYR A 245 8.99 6.18 3.77
CA TYR A 245 10.21 5.44 4.07
C TYR A 245 10.24 4.14 3.25
N PRO A 246 10.23 4.25 1.91
CA PRO A 246 10.02 3.10 1.06
C PRO A 246 11.12 2.05 1.22
N LEU A 247 10.71 0.80 1.28
CA LEU A 247 11.61 -0.35 1.14
C LEU A 247 12.14 -0.43 -0.29
N SER A 248 13.23 -1.15 -0.49
CA SER A 248 13.56 -1.65 -1.82
C SER A 248 12.75 -2.89 -2.15
N THR A 249 12.57 -3.19 -3.44
CA THR A 249 11.90 -4.43 -3.85
C THR A 249 12.66 -5.68 -3.41
N ARG A 250 13.98 -5.60 -3.25
CA ARG A 250 14.82 -6.66 -2.68
C ARG A 250 14.48 -6.91 -1.22
N GLU A 251 14.33 -5.85 -0.42
CA GLU A 251 13.93 -5.99 0.98
C GLU A 251 12.53 -6.54 1.13
N LEU A 252 11.57 -6.06 0.33
CA LEU A 252 10.22 -6.60 0.32
C LEU A 252 10.23 -8.11 0.02
N ARG A 253 10.94 -8.53 -1.03
CA ARG A 253 11.09 -9.97 -1.35
C ARG A 253 11.68 -10.76 -0.20
N ARG A 254 12.70 -10.23 0.48
CA ARG A 254 13.30 -10.89 1.63
C ARG A 254 12.34 -11.02 2.80
N ILE A 255 11.64 -9.94 3.12
CA ILE A 255 10.66 -9.91 4.22
C ILE A 255 9.52 -10.88 3.93
N MET A 256 8.86 -10.74 2.80
CA MET A 256 7.72 -11.58 2.44
C MET A 256 8.12 -13.03 2.15
N GLY A 257 9.28 -13.25 1.54
CA GLY A 257 9.83 -14.59 1.31
C GLY A 257 10.16 -15.36 2.59
N SER A 258 10.51 -14.65 3.69
CA SER A 258 10.69 -15.30 4.99
C SER A 258 9.39 -15.82 5.62
N MET A 259 8.26 -15.47 5.04
CA MET A 259 6.91 -15.93 5.41
C MET A 259 6.29 -16.83 4.33
N ASP A 260 7.13 -17.44 3.50
CA ASP A 260 6.76 -18.36 2.42
C ASP A 260 5.97 -17.74 1.25
N PHE A 261 5.92 -16.40 1.14
CA PHE A 261 5.36 -15.78 -0.04
C PHE A 261 6.30 -15.88 -1.25
N LYS A 262 5.74 -16.25 -2.40
CA LYS A 262 6.40 -16.09 -3.70
C LYS A 262 6.10 -14.69 -4.23
N VAL A 263 7.13 -13.86 -4.38
CA VAL A 263 6.99 -12.44 -4.72
C VAL A 263 7.35 -12.18 -6.18
N GLY A 264 6.36 -11.89 -7.00
CA GLY A 264 6.51 -11.29 -8.33
C GLY A 264 6.57 -9.76 -8.22
N VAL A 265 7.41 -9.11 -9.01
CA VAL A 265 7.53 -7.65 -9.03
C VAL A 265 7.47 -7.15 -10.46
N GLN A 266 6.54 -6.25 -10.73
CA GLN A 266 6.47 -5.47 -11.97
C GLN A 266 6.91 -4.04 -11.68
N ARG A 267 8.06 -3.64 -12.23
CA ARG A 267 8.59 -2.27 -12.11
C ARG A 267 8.19 -1.46 -13.33
N TYR A 268 7.86 -0.20 -13.11
CA TYR A 268 7.61 0.78 -14.15
C TYR A 268 8.91 1.50 -14.48
N SER A 269 9.73 0.90 -15.35
CA SER A 269 11.09 1.38 -15.68
C SER A 269 11.18 2.11 -17.02
N GLY A 270 10.06 2.54 -17.60
CA GLY A 270 10.05 3.24 -18.88
C GLY A 270 10.54 4.68 -18.77
N THR A 271 11.16 5.18 -19.85
CA THR A 271 11.61 6.58 -19.96
C THR A 271 10.44 7.58 -20.08
N THR A 272 9.24 7.10 -20.31
CA THR A 272 8.02 7.89 -20.51
C THR A 272 7.27 8.18 -19.20
N GLU A 273 7.54 7.40 -18.13
CA GLU A 273 6.86 7.56 -16.84
C GLU A 273 7.81 8.18 -15.81
N PRO A 274 7.58 9.44 -15.40
CA PRO A 274 8.51 10.20 -14.55
C PRO A 274 8.84 9.52 -13.22
N LEU A 275 7.91 8.76 -12.65
CA LEU A 275 8.08 8.03 -11.40
C LEU A 275 8.35 6.53 -11.57
N GLY A 276 8.44 6.04 -12.80
CA GLY A 276 8.61 4.62 -13.08
C GLY A 276 9.72 3.91 -12.31
N PRO A 277 10.90 4.51 -12.09
CA PRO A 277 11.96 3.88 -11.31
C PRO A 277 11.62 3.64 -9.83
N TYR A 278 10.64 4.37 -9.32
CA TYR A 278 10.29 4.37 -7.89
C TYR A 278 8.94 3.71 -7.59
N VAL A 279 8.18 3.32 -8.61
CA VAL A 279 6.86 2.71 -8.44
C VAL A 279 6.86 1.29 -9.00
N ALA A 280 6.25 0.36 -8.27
CA ALA A 280 6.09 -1.02 -8.70
C ALA A 280 4.81 -1.63 -8.17
N SER A 281 4.29 -2.64 -8.88
CA SER A 281 3.30 -3.58 -8.38
C SER A 281 3.97 -4.89 -7.99
N CYS A 282 3.60 -5.43 -6.84
CA CYS A 282 4.11 -6.69 -6.31
C CYS A 282 2.94 -7.64 -6.07
N ALA A 283 2.97 -8.81 -6.70
CA ALA A 283 2.01 -9.88 -6.48
C ALA A 283 2.68 -11.00 -5.67
N MET A 284 1.98 -11.50 -4.65
CA MET A 284 2.54 -12.43 -3.66
C MET A 284 1.52 -13.53 -3.35
N THR A 285 1.93 -14.79 -3.54
CA THR A 285 1.09 -15.99 -3.34
C THR A 285 1.69 -16.91 -2.30
#